data_0bb7e55de84b6afb0b20c2abead66b7b
#
_entry.id   0bb7e55de84b6afb0b20c2abead66b7b
#
_cell.length_a   1.000
_cell.length_b   1.000
_cell.length_c   1.000
_cell.angle_alpha   90.00
_cell.angle_beta   90.00
_cell.angle_gamma   90.00
#
_symmetry.space_group_name_H-M   'P 1'
#
loop_
_entity.id
_entity.type
_entity.pdbx_description
1 polymer ?
#
loop_
_entity_poly.entity_id
_entity_poly.type
_entity_poly.pdbx_seq_one_letter_code
_entity_poly.pdbx_strand_id
1 'polypeptide(L)'
;MRRSYGRQASLDLLILRTLWQTSAMEPLDVFTGKDLSHRSDELFRDAEQGRLSLITNDGKPAILAVPFDERLLDLGIHRSMALHLFESGQTTLSQSAKVAGLPIVDFLDLLGLAGIPAVDYPPEELEQELEVLRAR
;
A
#
# COMPACT_ATOMS: atom_id res chain seq x y z
N MET A 1 -1.55 -18.09 -18.12
CA MET A 1 -1.47 -17.50 -18.30
C MET A 1 -0.78 -16.58 -18.07
N ARG A 2 -0.22 -16.02 -18.44
CA ARG A 2 0.57 -15.24 -18.30
C ARG A 2 0.24 -14.16 -18.68
N ARG A 3 -0.27 -13.44 -18.64
CA ARG A 3 -0.61 -12.57 -19.03
C ARG A 3 -0.05 -11.52 -19.10
N SER A 4 -0.30 -10.81 -19.24
CA SER A 4 0.13 -9.80 -19.57
C SER A 4 -0.10 -8.84 -18.67
N TYR A 5 0.33 -8.82 -17.69
CA TYR A 5 0.27 -7.90 -16.87
C TYR A 5 1.31 -6.96 -17.10
N GLY A 6 2.00 -6.90 -18.11
CA GLY A 6 3.14 -6.22 -18.44
C GLY A 6 3.39 -4.89 -17.80
N ARG A 7 2.60 -3.90 -18.16
CA ARG A 7 2.80 -2.60 -17.73
C ARG A 7 2.50 -2.38 -16.31
N GLN A 8 1.39 -2.93 -15.87
CA GLN A 8 0.96 -2.82 -14.53
C GLN A 8 1.90 -3.54 -13.59
N ALA A 9 2.38 -4.69 -13.97
CA ALA A 9 3.29 -5.44 -13.14
C ALA A 9 4.59 -4.69 -12.90
N SER A 10 5.09 -4.00 -13.92
CA SER A 10 6.31 -3.24 -13.80
C SER A 10 6.16 -2.10 -12.82
N LEU A 11 5.03 -1.41 -12.89
CA LEU A 11 4.78 -0.29 -12.05
C LEU A 11 4.63 -0.75 -10.61
N ASP A 12 3.92 -1.85 -10.40
CA ASP A 12 3.72 -2.38 -9.06
C ASP A 12 5.06 -2.83 -8.46
N LEU A 13 5.93 -3.39 -9.28
CA LEU A 13 7.23 -3.82 -8.80
C LEU A 13 8.08 -2.63 -8.38
N LEU A 14 7.98 -1.51 -9.09
CA LEU A 14 8.71 -0.32 -8.75
C LEU A 14 8.25 0.23 -7.41
N ILE A 15 6.95 0.22 -7.18
CA ILE A 15 6.39 0.70 -5.94
C ILE A 15 6.84 -0.19 -4.79
N LEU A 16 6.74 -1.50 -4.96
CA LEU A 16 7.13 -2.43 -3.93
C LEU A 16 8.62 -2.33 -3.64
N ARG A 17 9.42 -2.12 -4.70
CA ARG A 17 10.82 -1.99 -4.53
C ARG A 17 11.17 -0.78 -3.72
N THR A 18 10.47 0.33 -3.97
CA THR A 18 10.68 1.56 -3.24
C THR A 18 10.31 1.34 -1.77
N LEU A 19 9.17 0.72 -1.51
CA LEU A 19 8.74 0.46 -0.15
C LEU A 19 9.74 -0.45 0.57
N TRP A 20 10.23 -1.45 -0.13
CA TRP A 20 11.16 -2.39 0.46
C TRP A 20 12.49 -1.75 0.83
N GLN A 21 12.98 -0.86 -0.01
CA GLN A 21 14.25 -0.25 0.21
C GLN A 21 14.25 0.88 1.23
N THR A 22 13.09 1.39 1.55
CA THR A 22 13.00 2.48 2.49
C THR A 22 12.96 1.88 3.88
N SER A 23 14.05 1.94 4.57
CA SER A 23 14.10 1.31 5.87
C SER A 23 13.14 1.95 6.83
N ALA A 24 12.61 3.09 6.48
CA ALA A 24 11.64 3.73 7.33
C ALA A 24 10.32 3.01 7.29
N MET A 25 10.18 2.04 6.40
CA MET A 25 8.94 1.33 6.27
C MET A 25 8.83 0.24 7.23
N GLU A 26 9.24 0.50 8.39
CA GLU A 26 9.14 -0.39 9.40
C GLU A 26 7.82 -0.91 9.63
N PRO A 27 6.71 -0.23 9.48
CA PRO A 27 5.39 -0.72 9.75
C PRO A 27 5.00 -1.92 8.90
N LEU A 28 5.66 -2.12 7.77
CA LEU A 28 5.36 -3.24 6.94
C LEU A 28 6.11 -4.44 7.51
N ASP A 29 5.40 -5.39 8.05
CA ASP A 29 6.03 -6.56 8.63
C ASP A 29 6.61 -7.45 7.54
N VAL A 30 7.78 -7.98 7.82
CA VAL A 30 8.47 -8.81 6.87
C VAL A 30 8.65 -10.21 7.47
N PHE A 31 8.27 -11.20 6.70
CA PHE A 31 8.39 -12.58 7.13
C PHE A 31 9.22 -13.34 6.10
N THR A 32 10.00 -14.31 6.55
CA THR A 32 10.74 -15.17 5.62
C THR A 32 9.91 -16.42 5.42
N GLY A 33 10.29 -17.24 4.46
CA GLY A 33 9.60 -18.50 4.26
C GLY A 33 9.65 -19.39 5.50
N LYS A 34 10.73 -19.32 6.24
CA LYS A 34 10.86 -20.13 7.44
C LYS A 34 9.96 -19.57 8.54
N ASP A 35 9.76 -18.27 8.59
CA ASP A 35 8.94 -17.66 9.59
C ASP A 35 7.50 -18.12 9.48
N LEU A 36 7.07 -18.47 8.29
CA LEU A 36 5.69 -18.89 8.09
C LEU A 36 5.33 -20.14 8.87
N SER A 37 6.31 -20.97 9.18
CA SER A 37 6.01 -22.20 9.91
C SER A 37 5.82 -21.97 11.40
N HIS A 38 6.31 -20.87 11.94
CA HIS A 38 6.13 -20.62 13.38
C HIS A 38 5.69 -19.21 13.73
N ARG A 39 5.56 -18.34 12.73
CA ARG A 39 5.04 -17.00 12.96
C ARG A 39 3.75 -16.76 12.18
N SER A 40 3.05 -17.82 11.80
CA SER A 40 1.82 -17.68 11.03
C SER A 40 0.76 -16.93 11.83
N ASP A 41 0.76 -17.06 13.14
CA ASP A 41 -0.23 -16.38 13.98
C ASP A 41 -0.03 -14.86 13.87
N GLU A 42 1.22 -14.41 13.78
CA GLU A 42 1.51 -13.00 13.67
C GLU A 42 1.04 -12.48 12.31
N LEU A 43 1.22 -13.30 11.28
CA LEU A 43 0.80 -12.91 9.94
C LEU A 43 -0.71 -12.72 9.90
N PHE A 44 -1.46 -13.64 10.51
CA PHE A 44 -2.91 -13.53 10.53
C PHE A 44 -3.35 -12.35 11.39
N ARG A 45 -2.64 -12.09 12.48
CA ARG A 45 -2.97 -10.96 13.33
C ARG A 45 -2.77 -9.65 12.58
N ASP A 46 -1.71 -9.54 11.79
CA ASP A 46 -1.47 -8.36 10.99
C ASP A 46 -2.62 -8.14 10.01
N ALA A 47 -3.07 -9.21 9.38
CA ALA A 47 -4.15 -9.12 8.43
C ALA A 47 -5.45 -8.67 9.10
N GLU A 48 -5.70 -9.17 10.30
CA GLU A 48 -6.91 -8.80 11.03
C GLU A 48 -6.90 -7.33 11.41
N GLN A 49 -5.71 -6.77 11.56
CA GLN A 49 -5.57 -5.36 11.90
C GLN A 49 -5.49 -4.49 10.65
N GLY A 50 -5.67 -5.06 9.49
CA GLY A 50 -5.64 -4.31 8.25
C GLY A 50 -4.25 -3.97 7.77
N ARG A 51 -3.25 -4.72 8.21
CA ARG A 51 -1.86 -4.43 7.84
C ARG A 51 -1.37 -5.37 6.75
N LEU A 52 -0.57 -4.80 5.86
CA LEU A 52 0.03 -5.60 4.82
C LEU A 52 1.30 -6.23 5.35
N SER A 53 1.65 -7.39 4.83
CA SER A 53 2.86 -8.07 5.22
C SER A 53 3.61 -8.51 3.98
N LEU A 54 4.93 -8.50 4.05
CA LEU A 54 5.76 -8.89 2.94
C LEU A 54 6.45 -10.19 3.30
N ILE A 55 6.41 -11.16 2.39
CA ILE A 55 7.06 -12.44 2.62
C ILE A 55 8.20 -12.54 1.65
N THR A 56 9.40 -12.77 2.16
CA THR A 56 10.59 -12.81 1.34
C THR A 56 11.10 -14.23 1.16
N ASN A 57 11.83 -14.42 0.08
CA ASN A 57 12.47 -15.69 -0.18
C ASN A 57 13.91 -15.37 -0.57
N ASP A 58 14.86 -15.86 0.18
CA ASP A 58 16.27 -15.61 -0.03
C ASP A 58 16.56 -14.11 -0.06
N GLY A 59 15.94 -13.40 0.86
CA GLY A 59 16.19 -11.96 0.99
C GLY A 59 15.50 -11.08 -0.04
N LYS A 60 14.69 -11.67 -0.90
CA LYS A 60 13.99 -10.90 -1.92
C LYS A 60 12.48 -10.96 -1.71
N PRO A 61 11.78 -9.87 -1.96
CA PRO A 61 10.32 -9.86 -1.85
C PRO A 61 9.74 -10.92 -2.80
N ALA A 62 8.88 -11.76 -2.30
CA ALA A 62 8.27 -12.81 -3.09
C ALA A 62 6.74 -12.75 -3.06
N ILE A 63 6.17 -12.47 -1.91
CA ILE A 63 4.72 -12.46 -1.74
C ILE A 63 4.31 -11.27 -0.92
N LEU A 64 3.23 -10.63 -1.34
CA LEU A 64 2.66 -9.55 -0.57
C LEU A 64 1.33 -10.05 -0.04
N ALA A 65 1.16 -10.05 1.26
CA ALA A 65 -0.08 -10.48 1.89
C ALA A 65 -0.96 -9.27 2.14
N VAL A 66 -2.12 -9.26 1.52
CA VAL A 66 -3.07 -8.17 1.62
C VAL A 66 -4.29 -8.67 2.38
N PRO A 67 -4.79 -7.92 3.36
CA PRO A 67 -5.95 -8.34 4.13
C PRO A 67 -7.13 -8.62 3.20
N PHE A 68 -7.83 -9.71 3.44
CA PHE A 68 -8.99 -10.06 2.64
C PHE A 68 -10.19 -9.54 3.40
N ASP A 69 -10.64 -8.35 3.04
CA ASP A 69 -11.74 -7.72 3.75
C ASP A 69 -12.68 -7.06 2.74
N GLU A 70 -13.64 -6.30 3.22
CA GLU A 70 -14.62 -5.67 2.35
C GLU A 70 -13.99 -4.66 1.41
N ARG A 71 -12.93 -4.01 1.84
CA ARG A 71 -12.26 -3.05 0.98
C ARG A 71 -11.70 -3.74 -0.25
N LEU A 72 -11.12 -4.94 -0.06
CA LEU A 72 -10.55 -5.67 -1.17
C LEU A 72 -11.64 -6.07 -2.15
N LEU A 73 -12.76 -6.54 -1.63
CA LEU A 73 -13.85 -6.97 -2.47
C LEU A 73 -14.54 -5.83 -3.21
N ASP A 74 -14.75 -4.72 -2.52
CA ASP A 74 -15.42 -3.57 -3.11
C ASP A 74 -14.56 -2.70 -3.99
N LEU A 75 -13.32 -2.53 -3.64
CA LEU A 75 -12.46 -1.57 -4.31
C LEU A 75 -11.39 -2.16 -5.21
N GLY A 76 -11.12 -3.42 -5.06
CA GLY A 76 -10.05 -4.07 -5.80
C GLY A 76 -8.73 -3.94 -5.07
N ILE A 77 -7.74 -4.68 -5.55
CA ILE A 77 -6.49 -4.82 -4.83
C ILE A 77 -5.70 -3.52 -4.67
N HIS A 78 -5.61 -2.72 -5.72
CA HIS A 78 -4.79 -1.52 -5.66
C HIS A 78 -5.34 -0.47 -4.70
N ARG A 79 -6.63 -0.24 -4.75
CA ARG A 79 -7.23 0.77 -3.89
C ARG A 79 -7.26 0.30 -2.44
N SER A 80 -7.52 -0.99 -2.24
CA SER A 80 -7.53 -1.56 -0.91
C SER A 80 -6.13 -1.45 -0.29
N MET A 81 -5.09 -1.80 -1.06
CA MET A 81 -3.72 -1.70 -0.60
C MET A 81 -3.39 -0.26 -0.23
N ALA A 82 -3.78 0.68 -1.10
CA ALA A 82 -3.48 2.08 -0.87
C ALA A 82 -4.11 2.58 0.42
N LEU A 83 -5.34 2.18 0.68
CA LEU A 83 -6.01 2.61 1.90
C LEU A 83 -5.33 2.04 3.14
N HIS A 84 -4.97 0.77 3.10
CA HIS A 84 -4.31 0.15 4.24
C HIS A 84 -2.94 0.79 4.49
N LEU A 85 -2.19 1.05 3.43
CA LEU A 85 -0.87 1.65 3.56
C LEU A 85 -0.96 3.07 4.10
N PHE A 86 -1.93 3.83 3.62
CA PHE A 86 -2.07 5.21 4.06
C PHE A 86 -2.56 5.25 5.51
N GLU A 87 -3.54 4.44 5.83
CA GLU A 87 -4.12 4.42 7.16
C GLU A 87 -3.09 4.04 8.21
N SER A 88 -2.20 3.13 7.89
CA SER A 88 -1.17 2.70 8.83
C SER A 88 0.08 3.58 8.80
N GLY A 89 0.04 4.66 8.03
CA GLY A 89 1.15 5.60 8.01
C GLY A 89 2.36 5.18 7.22
N GLN A 90 2.24 4.15 6.41
CA GLN A 90 3.37 3.65 5.67
C GLN A 90 3.68 4.39 4.39
N THR A 91 2.70 5.10 3.86
CA THR A 91 2.89 5.84 2.63
C THR A 91 2.32 7.24 2.78
N THR A 92 2.87 8.16 2.00
CA THR A 92 2.36 9.53 1.97
C THR A 92 1.09 9.54 1.13
N LEU A 93 0.41 10.65 1.10
CA LEU A 93 -0.79 10.80 0.31
C LEU A 93 -0.48 10.58 -1.18
N SER A 94 0.60 11.17 -1.66
CA SER A 94 1.01 11.04 -3.04
C SER A 94 1.33 9.60 -3.40
N GLN A 95 2.08 8.92 -2.55
CA GLN A 95 2.45 7.54 -2.78
C GLN A 95 1.22 6.65 -2.79
N SER A 96 0.30 6.91 -1.87
CA SER A 96 -0.91 6.12 -1.76
C SER A 96 -1.79 6.28 -3.00
N ALA A 97 -1.90 7.51 -3.50
CA ALA A 97 -2.68 7.76 -4.69
C ALA A 97 -2.09 6.98 -5.87
N LYS A 98 -0.78 6.92 -5.96
CA LYS A 98 -0.12 6.18 -7.02
C LYS A 98 -0.41 4.68 -6.89
N VAL A 99 -0.37 4.15 -5.68
CA VAL A 99 -0.67 2.74 -5.45
C VAL A 99 -2.11 2.46 -5.87
N ALA A 100 -3.01 3.39 -5.57
CA ALA A 100 -4.42 3.23 -5.92
C ALA A 100 -4.67 3.40 -7.42
N GLY A 101 -3.73 4.01 -8.13
CA GLY A 101 -3.91 4.30 -9.53
C GLY A 101 -4.86 5.46 -9.75
N LEU A 102 -4.89 6.40 -8.81
CA LEU A 102 -5.82 7.53 -8.85
C LEU A 102 -5.08 8.86 -8.74
N PRO A 103 -5.64 9.91 -9.32
CA PRO A 103 -5.14 11.25 -9.04
C PRO A 103 -5.37 11.54 -7.54
N ILE A 104 -4.58 12.43 -6.98
CA ILE A 104 -4.67 12.74 -5.56
C ILE A 104 -6.07 13.18 -5.16
N VAL A 105 -6.72 14.00 -5.99
CA VAL A 105 -8.05 14.48 -5.68
C VAL A 105 -9.03 13.32 -5.54
N ASP A 106 -8.94 12.37 -6.45
CA ASP A 106 -9.83 11.22 -6.42
C ASP A 106 -9.50 10.32 -5.22
N PHE A 107 -8.22 10.24 -4.87
CA PHE A 107 -7.84 9.44 -3.72
C PHE A 107 -8.35 10.09 -2.43
N LEU A 108 -8.38 11.43 -2.36
CA LEU A 108 -8.93 12.12 -1.22
C LEU A 108 -10.41 11.80 -1.07
N ASP A 109 -11.13 11.72 -2.19
CA ASP A 109 -12.54 11.38 -2.16
C ASP A 109 -12.70 9.94 -1.64
N LEU A 110 -11.82 9.06 -2.06
CA LEU A 110 -11.86 7.68 -1.63
C LEU A 110 -11.62 7.58 -0.13
N LEU A 111 -10.68 8.37 0.40
CA LEU A 111 -10.42 8.38 1.83
C LEU A 111 -11.66 8.84 2.58
N GLY A 112 -12.36 9.84 2.06
CA GLY A 112 -13.57 10.33 2.67
C GLY A 112 -14.64 9.27 2.74
N LEU A 113 -14.81 8.53 1.65
CA LEU A 113 -15.81 7.48 1.59
C LEU A 113 -15.46 6.33 2.54
N ALA A 114 -14.17 6.07 2.73
CA ALA A 114 -13.73 5.00 3.60
C ALA A 114 -13.66 5.43 5.07
N GLY A 115 -13.94 6.69 5.34
CA GLY A 115 -13.90 7.18 6.70
C GLY A 115 -12.49 7.34 7.26
N ILE A 116 -11.50 7.49 6.40
CA ILE A 116 -10.12 7.62 6.82
C ILE A 116 -9.74 9.10 6.75
N PRO A 117 -9.39 9.71 7.87
CA PRO A 117 -9.06 11.13 7.87
C PRO A 117 -7.67 11.37 7.26
N ALA A 118 -7.53 12.49 6.57
CA ALA A 118 -6.25 12.87 6.02
C ALA A 118 -5.70 14.03 6.86
N VAL A 119 -6.21 14.19 8.06
CA VAL A 119 -5.85 15.31 8.92
C VAL A 119 -4.40 15.36 9.37
N ASP A 120 -3.75 14.23 9.40
CA ASP A 120 -2.38 14.21 9.85
C ASP A 120 -1.41 14.60 8.75
N TYR A 121 -1.90 14.80 7.55
CA TYR A 121 -1.05 15.13 6.44
C TYR A 121 -0.84 16.64 6.47
N PRO A 122 0.39 17.14 6.48
CA PRO A 122 0.63 18.57 6.59
C PRO A 122 -0.03 19.34 5.46
N PRO A 123 -0.78 20.39 5.76
CA PRO A 123 -1.46 21.15 4.73
C PRO A 123 -0.54 21.68 3.65
N GLU A 124 0.67 22.03 4.02
CA GLU A 124 1.63 22.57 3.07
C GLU A 124 2.00 21.55 2.02
N GLU A 125 2.18 20.31 2.43
CA GLU A 125 2.56 19.27 1.50
C GLU A 125 1.41 18.99 0.57
N LEU A 126 0.19 19.01 1.10
CA LEU A 126 -0.99 18.75 0.29
C LEU A 126 -1.13 19.84 -0.77
N GLU A 127 -0.93 21.09 -0.39
CA GLU A 127 -1.03 22.19 -1.32
C GLU A 127 0.02 22.08 -2.40
N GLN A 128 1.23 21.73 -2.03
CA GLN A 128 2.29 21.59 -2.99
C GLN A 128 1.99 20.51 -4.00
N GLU A 129 1.45 19.39 -3.55
CA GLU A 129 1.12 18.31 -4.45
C GLU A 129 -0.02 18.67 -5.37
N LEU A 130 -1.00 19.40 -4.86
CA LEU A 130 -2.11 19.83 -5.68
C LEU A 130 -1.65 20.84 -6.72
N GLU A 131 -0.69 21.67 -6.36
CA GLU A 131 -0.16 22.65 -7.28
C GLU A 131 0.58 21.96 -8.41
N VAL A 132 1.35 20.95 -8.12
CA VAL A 132 2.06 20.20 -9.14
C VAL A 132 1.06 19.61 -10.12
N LEU A 133 -0.07 19.11 -9.63
CA LEU A 133 -1.08 18.56 -10.51
C LEU A 133 -1.72 19.62 -11.36
N ARG A 134 -1.94 20.80 -10.81
CA ARG A 134 -2.56 21.88 -11.58
C ARG A 134 -1.63 22.40 -12.65
N ALA A 135 -0.34 22.29 -12.41
CA ALA A 135 0.64 22.79 -13.35
C ALA A 135 0.78 21.89 -14.58
N ARG A 136 0.21 20.70 -14.55
CA ARG A 136 0.27 19.82 -15.70
C ARG A 136 -0.82 20.12 -16.73
#